data_fcb8653fb03020cc79693de7a4f382df
#
_entry.id   fcb8653fb03020cc79693de7a4f382df
#
_cell.length_a   1.000
_cell.length_b   1.000
_cell.length_c   1.000
_cell.angle_alpha   90.00
_cell.angle_beta   90.00
_cell.angle_gamma   90.00
#
_symmetry.space_group_name_H-M   'P 1'
#
loop_
_entity.id
_entity.type
_entity.pdbx_description
1 polymer ?
#
loop_
_entity_poly.entity_id
_entity_poly.type
_entity_poly.pdbx_seq_one_letter_code
_entity_poly.pdbx_strand_id
1 'polypeptide(L)'
;MSKTIETIKTTEGTASVCSESTKVKDSAPTQRKFKWNVIGAVLHIKKPILGKELIPSTLVVQNYACLYFGSGSCDVNTAQLVSNIWLSGSLSAPLSCTINEGSTIEVDLGNIVSKQFRFKGLPPQGFTLKDIDISYHCDDNAVGNDNRIKLTLSADQGVVDSSDPLIAKMIDRDDAGIRIFTDNNQNVALDGSYAFPITMDKQGNGSVQIKASPVSTTSESPAPGKMEGNVTVKMDLR
;
A
#
# COMPACT_ATOMS: atom_id res chain seq x y z
N MET A 1 -9.02 13.73 -3.83
CA MET A 1 -10.37 13.13 -3.77
C MET A 1 -11.04 13.55 -2.47
N SER A 2 -12.16 14.25 -2.54
CA SER A 2 -12.91 14.67 -1.34
C SER A 2 -13.61 13.44 -0.76
N LYS A 3 -13.19 13.01 0.43
CA LYS A 3 -13.90 11.98 1.20
C LYS A 3 -15.08 12.64 1.87
N THR A 4 -16.25 12.40 1.36
CA THR A 4 -17.48 12.85 2.01
C THR A 4 -17.76 11.89 3.15
N ILE A 5 -17.51 12.31 4.38
CA ILE A 5 -18.08 11.67 5.56
C ILE A 5 -19.53 12.09 5.54
N GLU A 6 -20.43 11.18 5.17
CA GLU A 6 -21.85 11.43 5.33
C GLU A 6 -22.14 11.54 6.82
N THR A 7 -22.49 12.74 7.25
CA THR A 7 -23.03 12.97 8.57
C THR A 7 -24.39 12.30 8.60
N ILE A 8 -24.49 11.13 9.22
CA ILE A 8 -25.79 10.55 9.53
C ILE A 8 -26.43 11.52 10.51
N LYS A 9 -27.39 12.29 10.05
CA LYS A 9 -28.28 13.01 10.95
C LYS A 9 -29.08 11.95 11.68
N THR A 10 -28.66 11.55 12.86
CA THR A 10 -29.52 10.83 13.78
C THR A 10 -30.57 11.82 14.22
N THR A 11 -31.74 11.76 13.61
CA THR A 11 -32.96 12.44 14.09
C THR A 11 -33.49 11.76 15.35
N GLU A 12 -32.80 10.79 15.86
CA GLU A 12 -33.15 10.07 17.07
C GLU A 12 -32.46 10.70 18.25
N GLY A 13 -33.32 11.33 19.04
CA GLY A 13 -33.01 11.57 20.42
C GLY A 13 -32.39 12.94 20.64
N THR A 14 -33.20 13.89 20.68
CA THR A 14 -33.20 14.72 21.85
C THR A 14 -33.39 13.80 23.06
N ALA A 15 -32.36 13.00 23.38
CA ALA A 15 -32.27 12.49 24.73
C ALA A 15 -32.07 13.72 25.60
N SER A 16 -33.18 14.23 26.11
CA SER A 16 -33.17 15.26 27.16
C SER A 16 -32.52 14.57 28.38
N VAL A 17 -31.19 14.64 28.45
CA VAL A 17 -30.49 14.24 29.65
C VAL A 17 -30.81 15.34 30.66
N CYS A 18 -31.88 15.17 31.37
CA CYS A 18 -32.13 15.99 32.55
C CYS A 18 -30.97 15.72 33.52
N SER A 19 -30.17 16.77 33.83
CA SER A 19 -29.20 16.63 34.88
C SER A 19 -29.97 16.29 36.17
N GLU A 20 -29.56 15.28 36.92
CA GLU A 20 -30.24 14.84 38.15
C GLU A 20 -30.34 15.89 39.24
N SER A 21 -29.76 17.06 39.07
CA SER A 21 -29.87 18.16 40.03
C SER A 21 -30.77 19.28 39.52
N THR A 22 -32.04 18.98 39.30
CA THR A 22 -33.06 20.00 39.00
C THR A 22 -33.47 20.81 40.23
N LYS A 23 -33.04 20.43 41.41
CA LYS A 23 -33.30 21.23 42.65
C LYS A 23 -32.07 22.09 42.96
N VAL A 24 -32.09 23.32 42.50
CA VAL A 24 -31.16 24.36 42.95
C VAL A 24 -31.57 24.72 44.39
N LYS A 25 -30.77 24.34 45.35
CA LYS A 25 -30.85 24.98 46.66
C LYS A 25 -30.21 26.37 46.54
N ASP A 26 -30.88 27.36 47.01
CA ASP A 26 -30.67 28.80 46.78
C ASP A 26 -29.32 29.39 47.20
N SER A 27 -28.27 28.65 47.43
CA SER A 27 -27.06 29.24 48.04
C SER A 27 -25.69 28.73 47.59
N ALA A 28 -25.56 27.99 46.49
CA ALA A 28 -24.23 27.58 46.04
C ALA A 28 -24.07 27.76 44.50
N PRO A 29 -22.94 28.32 44.03
CA PRO A 29 -22.57 28.29 42.64
C PRO A 29 -22.28 26.84 42.26
N THR A 30 -23.28 26.18 41.72
CA THR A 30 -23.19 24.77 41.39
C THR A 30 -22.63 24.63 39.96
N GLN A 31 -21.40 24.21 39.86
CA GLN A 31 -20.92 23.60 38.65
C GLN A 31 -21.72 22.31 38.41
N ARG A 32 -22.54 22.29 37.39
CA ARG A 32 -23.34 21.14 37.04
C ARG A 32 -22.48 20.21 36.20
N LYS A 33 -22.29 18.95 36.61
CA LYS A 33 -21.66 17.92 35.85
C LYS A 33 -22.72 17.26 34.97
N PHE A 34 -22.54 17.36 33.63
CA PHE A 34 -23.34 16.60 32.70
C PHE A 34 -22.82 15.17 32.65
N LYS A 35 -23.67 14.19 32.90
CA LYS A 35 -23.39 12.80 32.65
C LYS A 35 -23.89 12.48 31.24
N TRP A 36 -22.95 12.07 30.39
CA TRP A 36 -23.29 11.56 29.07
C TRP A 36 -23.73 10.10 29.20
N ASN A 37 -24.83 9.74 28.55
CA ASN A 37 -25.13 8.34 28.28
C ASN A 37 -24.06 7.80 27.34
N VAL A 38 -23.83 6.49 27.40
CA VAL A 38 -22.83 5.85 26.54
C VAL A 38 -23.13 6.14 25.08
N ILE A 39 -22.21 6.87 24.43
CA ILE A 39 -22.28 7.11 22.98
C ILE A 39 -21.45 6.03 22.34
N GLY A 40 -22.06 5.13 21.59
CA GLY A 40 -21.38 4.17 20.74
C GLY A 40 -21.17 4.77 19.36
N ALA A 41 -19.95 4.70 18.85
CA ALA A 41 -19.64 5.01 17.45
C ALA A 41 -19.32 3.71 16.71
N VAL A 42 -19.97 3.50 15.57
CA VAL A 42 -19.65 2.36 14.68
C VAL A 42 -19.08 2.93 13.40
N LEU A 43 -17.89 2.45 13.06
CA LEU A 43 -17.25 2.81 11.81
C LEU A 43 -17.78 1.91 10.69
N HIS A 44 -18.37 2.53 9.66
CA HIS A 44 -18.79 1.82 8.45
C HIS A 44 -17.79 2.09 7.31
N ILE A 45 -17.09 1.05 6.87
CA ILE A 45 -16.12 1.14 5.80
C ILE A 45 -16.81 0.84 4.48
N LYS A 46 -16.99 1.86 3.62
CA LYS A 46 -17.64 1.74 2.31
C LYS A 46 -16.69 1.29 1.19
N LYS A 47 -15.39 1.48 1.38
CA LYS A 47 -14.35 1.10 0.42
C LYS A 47 -13.20 0.43 1.13
N PRO A 48 -12.53 -0.53 0.50
CA PRO A 48 -11.34 -1.15 1.07
C PRO A 48 -10.30 -0.11 1.47
N ILE A 49 -9.73 -0.31 2.65
CA ILE A 49 -8.62 0.50 3.16
C ILE A 49 -7.33 -0.25 2.87
N LEU A 50 -6.40 0.44 2.22
CA LEU A 50 -5.09 -0.10 1.91
C LEU A 50 -4.02 0.73 2.59
N GLY A 51 -3.10 0.03 3.25
CA GLY A 51 -2.05 0.68 4.00
C GLY A 51 -2.61 1.47 5.20
N LYS A 52 -2.28 2.74 5.30
CA LYS A 52 -2.70 3.61 6.41
C LYS A 52 -3.58 4.74 5.90
N GLU A 53 -4.79 4.80 6.42
CA GLU A 53 -5.72 5.90 6.21
C GLU A 53 -5.82 6.75 7.46
N LEU A 54 -5.69 8.07 7.31
CA LEU A 54 -5.86 9.02 8.40
C LEU A 54 -7.30 9.50 8.44
N ILE A 55 -7.90 9.44 9.61
CA ILE A 55 -9.18 10.09 9.91
C ILE A 55 -8.83 11.49 10.42
N PRO A 56 -9.08 12.55 9.64
CA PRO A 56 -8.81 13.90 10.08
C PRO A 56 -9.70 14.23 11.27
N SER A 57 -9.28 15.19 12.10
CA SER A 57 -10.12 15.67 13.20
C SER A 57 -11.45 16.17 12.66
N THR A 58 -12.50 15.42 12.92
CA THR A 58 -13.84 15.67 12.40
C THR A 58 -14.82 15.83 13.56
N LEU A 59 -15.61 16.90 13.52
CA LEU A 59 -16.67 17.11 14.48
C LEU A 59 -17.79 16.08 14.24
N VAL A 60 -18.02 15.22 15.22
CA VAL A 60 -19.02 14.13 15.12
C VAL A 60 -20.28 14.40 15.93
N VAL A 61 -20.16 15.08 17.05
CA VAL A 61 -21.30 15.40 17.91
C VAL A 61 -21.14 16.80 18.47
N GLN A 62 -22.23 17.55 18.46
CA GLN A 62 -22.37 18.81 19.17
C GLN A 62 -23.44 18.66 20.24
N ASN A 63 -23.12 19.05 21.46
CA ASN A 63 -24.00 18.99 22.58
C ASN A 63 -24.50 20.39 22.93
N TYR A 64 -25.79 20.52 23.00
CA TYR A 64 -26.45 21.76 23.34
C TYR A 64 -27.24 21.60 24.65
N ALA A 65 -27.20 22.59 25.47
CA ALA A 65 -28.02 22.66 26.68
C ALA A 65 -28.93 23.86 26.63
N CYS A 66 -30.11 23.70 27.14
CA CYS A 66 -31.05 24.77 27.35
C CYS A 66 -31.56 24.77 28.80
N LEU A 67 -31.84 25.95 29.30
CA LEU A 67 -32.44 26.15 30.58
C LEU A 67 -33.92 26.42 30.38
N TYR A 68 -34.77 25.67 31.05
CA TYR A 68 -36.22 25.94 31.05
C TYR A 68 -36.79 25.77 32.46
N PHE A 69 -37.90 26.43 32.72
CA PHE A 69 -38.56 26.40 34.00
C PHE A 69 -39.97 25.82 33.86
N GLY A 70 -40.41 25.05 34.84
CA GLY A 70 -41.71 24.44 34.84
C GLY A 70 -41.90 23.34 33.80
N SER A 71 -43.03 23.38 33.10
CA SER A 71 -43.39 22.40 32.03
C SER A 71 -42.85 22.79 30.64
N GLY A 72 -41.88 23.68 30.57
CA GLY A 72 -41.25 24.08 29.30
C GLY A 72 -40.49 22.95 28.65
N SER A 73 -40.26 23.06 27.35
CA SER A 73 -39.44 22.18 26.57
C SER A 73 -38.14 22.90 26.15
N CYS A 74 -37.09 22.12 25.87
CA CYS A 74 -35.89 22.66 25.29
C CYS A 74 -36.13 23.08 23.84
N ASP A 75 -35.97 24.37 23.55
CA ASP A 75 -36.00 24.86 22.17
C ASP A 75 -34.59 24.88 21.61
N VAL A 76 -34.41 24.20 20.49
CA VAL A 76 -33.10 24.08 19.81
C VAL A 76 -32.56 25.46 19.38
N ASN A 77 -33.46 26.42 19.12
CA ASN A 77 -33.06 27.76 18.70
C ASN A 77 -32.52 28.63 19.86
N THR A 78 -32.85 28.26 21.09
CA THR A 78 -32.37 28.96 22.30
C THR A 78 -31.29 28.16 23.04
N ALA A 79 -31.00 26.98 22.57
CA ALA A 79 -29.99 26.12 23.18
C ALA A 79 -28.57 26.65 22.96
N GLN A 80 -27.76 26.59 24.01
CA GLN A 80 -26.37 27.01 23.96
C GLN A 80 -25.45 25.79 23.75
N LEU A 81 -24.48 25.94 22.88
CA LEU A 81 -23.47 24.92 22.66
C LEU A 81 -22.61 24.72 23.93
N VAL A 82 -22.59 23.49 24.46
CA VAL A 82 -21.87 23.13 25.68
C VAL A 82 -20.59 22.44 25.40
N SER A 83 -20.58 21.53 24.41
CA SER A 83 -19.39 20.80 24.04
C SER A 83 -19.43 20.27 22.61
N ASN A 84 -18.25 20.11 22.04
CA ASN A 84 -18.01 19.44 20.77
C ASN A 84 -17.22 18.15 21.01
N ILE A 85 -17.64 17.07 20.36
CA ILE A 85 -16.90 15.82 20.32
C ILE A 85 -16.29 15.66 18.94
N TRP A 86 -14.97 15.55 18.92
CA TRP A 86 -14.19 15.35 17.70
C TRP A 86 -13.66 13.94 17.64
N LEU A 87 -13.70 13.35 16.46
CA LEU A 87 -13.10 12.07 16.17
C LEU A 87 -11.87 12.28 15.31
N SER A 88 -10.76 11.68 15.71
CA SER A 88 -9.54 11.60 14.90
C SER A 88 -8.87 10.27 15.13
N GLY A 89 -8.06 9.83 14.19
CA GLY A 89 -7.34 8.57 14.33
C GLY A 89 -6.69 8.11 13.04
N SER A 90 -6.30 6.86 13.01
CA SER A 90 -5.82 6.19 11.80
C SER A 90 -6.31 4.76 11.77
N LEU A 91 -6.57 4.29 10.57
CA LEU A 91 -6.85 2.88 10.27
C LEU A 91 -5.68 2.33 9.46
N SER A 92 -5.21 1.15 9.78
CA SER A 92 -4.20 0.46 8.98
C SER A 92 -4.72 -0.92 8.59
N ALA A 93 -4.64 -1.22 7.31
CA ALA A 93 -4.86 -2.54 6.75
C ALA A 93 -3.58 -2.90 5.99
N PRO A 94 -2.70 -3.71 6.58
CA PRO A 94 -1.49 -4.13 5.90
C PRO A 94 -1.86 -4.93 4.66
N LEU A 95 -1.10 -4.69 3.58
CA LEU A 95 -1.21 -5.51 2.39
C LEU A 95 -0.60 -6.89 2.69
N SER A 96 -1.39 -7.94 2.51
CA SER A 96 -0.92 -9.31 2.59
C SER A 96 -0.86 -9.88 1.19
N CYS A 97 0.35 -9.90 0.61
CA CYS A 97 0.61 -10.56 -0.67
C CYS A 97 1.77 -11.52 -0.53
N THR A 98 1.66 -12.65 -1.20
CA THR A 98 2.75 -13.63 -1.36
C THR A 98 3.21 -13.65 -2.81
N ILE A 99 4.49 -13.76 -3.04
CA ILE A 99 5.11 -13.90 -4.37
C ILE A 99 5.63 -15.32 -4.46
N ASN A 100 5.31 -16.01 -5.55
CA ASN A 100 5.72 -17.39 -5.82
C ASN A 100 5.53 -18.31 -4.61
N GLU A 101 4.40 -18.18 -3.91
CA GLU A 101 4.08 -18.93 -2.68
C GLU A 101 5.19 -18.88 -1.59
N GLY A 102 5.98 -17.79 -1.60
CA GLY A 102 7.12 -17.62 -0.68
C GLY A 102 8.39 -18.35 -1.10
N SER A 103 8.43 -18.98 -2.27
CA SER A 103 9.56 -19.73 -2.78
C SER A 103 10.45 -18.91 -3.72
N THR A 104 11.73 -19.21 -3.77
CA THR A 104 12.66 -18.62 -4.72
C THR A 104 12.41 -19.16 -6.14
N ILE A 105 12.45 -18.29 -7.14
CA ILE A 105 12.40 -18.67 -8.54
C ILE A 105 13.85 -18.92 -9.02
N GLU A 106 14.20 -20.15 -9.31
CA GLU A 106 15.51 -20.51 -9.85
C GLU A 106 15.46 -20.58 -11.37
N VAL A 107 16.41 -19.92 -12.04
CA VAL A 107 16.47 -19.84 -13.49
C VAL A 107 17.82 -20.35 -13.98
N ASP A 108 17.82 -21.50 -14.64
CA ASP A 108 19.02 -22.01 -15.31
C ASP A 108 19.19 -21.35 -16.68
N LEU A 109 20.22 -20.53 -16.81
CA LEU A 109 20.59 -19.88 -18.07
C LEU A 109 21.31 -20.81 -19.04
N GLY A 110 21.70 -21.99 -18.58
CA GLY A 110 22.42 -23.00 -19.39
C GLY A 110 23.89 -22.68 -19.59
N ASN A 111 24.52 -23.46 -20.45
CA ASN A 111 25.91 -23.29 -20.81
C ASN A 111 26.08 -22.38 -22.03
N ILE A 112 26.87 -21.34 -21.88
CA ILE A 112 27.07 -20.31 -22.91
C ILE A 112 28.55 -20.20 -23.23
N VAL A 113 28.88 -20.20 -24.49
CA VAL A 113 30.27 -20.04 -24.94
C VAL A 113 30.67 -18.57 -24.88
N SER A 114 31.78 -18.23 -24.21
CA SER A 114 32.27 -16.86 -24.05
C SER A 114 32.30 -16.05 -25.35
N LYS A 115 32.69 -16.67 -26.47
CA LYS A 115 32.73 -16.00 -27.79
C LYS A 115 31.35 -15.56 -28.33
N GLN A 116 30.27 -16.02 -27.73
CA GLN A 116 28.91 -15.57 -28.10
C GLN A 116 28.56 -14.18 -27.54
N PHE A 117 29.28 -13.72 -26.50
CA PHE A 117 29.17 -12.37 -25.97
C PHE A 117 29.95 -11.39 -26.87
N ARG A 118 29.31 -10.85 -27.88
CA ARG A 118 29.95 -9.97 -28.87
C ARG A 118 29.90 -8.51 -28.53
N PHE A 119 28.91 -8.10 -27.79
CA PHE A 119 28.65 -6.71 -27.47
C PHE A 119 28.31 -6.51 -25.99
N LYS A 120 28.87 -5.47 -25.41
CA LYS A 120 28.55 -5.08 -24.02
C LYS A 120 27.06 -4.88 -23.86
N GLY A 121 26.49 -5.45 -22.81
CA GLY A 121 25.09 -5.25 -22.39
C GLY A 121 24.04 -5.91 -23.30
N LEU A 122 24.45 -6.67 -24.34
CA LEU A 122 23.53 -7.40 -25.20
C LEU A 122 23.53 -8.91 -24.89
N PRO A 123 22.40 -9.59 -25.13
CA PRO A 123 22.34 -11.04 -25.05
C PRO A 123 23.39 -11.72 -25.96
N PRO A 124 23.91 -12.88 -25.56
CA PRO A 124 24.85 -13.64 -26.38
C PRO A 124 24.23 -14.01 -27.73
N GLN A 125 25.03 -14.06 -28.76
CA GLN A 125 24.59 -14.40 -30.11
C GLN A 125 23.96 -15.80 -30.12
N GLY A 126 22.72 -15.91 -30.60
CA GLY A 126 21.96 -17.16 -30.64
C GLY A 126 21.38 -17.60 -29.30
N PHE A 127 21.48 -16.77 -28.26
CA PHE A 127 20.84 -17.06 -26.97
C PHE A 127 19.33 -16.77 -27.04
N THR A 128 18.55 -17.74 -26.62
CA THR A 128 17.11 -17.56 -26.46
C THR A 128 16.86 -17.04 -25.04
N LEU A 129 16.19 -15.88 -24.92
CA LEU A 129 15.81 -15.31 -23.62
C LEU A 129 15.04 -16.35 -22.80
N LYS A 130 15.34 -16.44 -21.53
CA LYS A 130 14.67 -17.38 -20.63
C LYS A 130 13.40 -16.72 -20.07
N ASP A 131 12.27 -17.32 -20.37
CA ASP A 131 10.98 -16.89 -19.83
C ASP A 131 10.88 -17.26 -18.35
N ILE A 132 10.37 -16.32 -17.56
CA ILE A 132 10.18 -16.44 -16.11
C ILE A 132 8.78 -15.92 -15.78
N ASP A 133 8.03 -16.73 -15.06
CA ASP A 133 6.70 -16.37 -14.56
C ASP A 133 6.78 -16.06 -13.07
N ILE A 134 6.45 -14.83 -12.69
CA ILE A 134 6.40 -14.38 -11.32
C ILE A 134 4.94 -14.36 -10.89
N SER A 135 4.49 -15.43 -10.23
CA SER A 135 3.15 -15.52 -9.68
C SER A 135 3.04 -14.75 -8.37
N TYR A 136 1.86 -14.22 -8.10
CA TYR A 136 1.56 -13.59 -6.81
C TYR A 136 0.10 -13.80 -6.42
N HIS A 137 -0.14 -13.77 -5.13
CA HIS A 137 -1.46 -13.84 -4.53
C HIS A 137 -1.60 -12.78 -3.44
N CYS A 138 -2.69 -12.01 -3.46
CA CYS A 138 -3.03 -11.03 -2.43
C CYS A 138 -4.40 -11.35 -1.82
N ASP A 139 -4.50 -11.31 -0.49
CA ASP A 139 -5.74 -11.64 0.23
C ASP A 139 -6.89 -10.68 -0.09
N ASP A 140 -6.59 -9.44 -0.49
CA ASP A 140 -7.59 -8.45 -0.91
C ASP A 140 -7.49 -8.17 -2.42
N ASN A 141 -8.38 -8.75 -3.18
CA ASN A 141 -8.46 -8.60 -4.64
C ASN A 141 -8.91 -7.20 -5.11
N ALA A 142 -9.52 -6.41 -4.23
CA ALA A 142 -9.94 -5.03 -4.56
C ALA A 142 -8.75 -4.10 -4.81
N VAL A 143 -7.56 -4.54 -4.43
CA VAL A 143 -6.31 -3.79 -4.51
C VAL A 143 -5.75 -3.74 -5.92
N GLY A 144 -5.93 -4.79 -6.71
CA GLY A 144 -5.34 -4.93 -8.05
C GLY A 144 -5.89 -3.97 -9.10
N ASN A 145 -7.11 -3.47 -8.90
CA ASN A 145 -7.78 -2.64 -9.90
C ASN A 145 -7.48 -1.13 -9.79
N ASP A 146 -6.79 -0.69 -8.74
CA ASP A 146 -6.60 0.74 -8.44
C ASP A 146 -5.19 1.27 -8.76
N ASN A 147 -4.33 0.49 -9.39
CA ASN A 147 -2.90 0.84 -9.64
C ASN A 147 -2.12 1.26 -8.38
N ARG A 148 -2.57 0.80 -7.21
CA ARG A 148 -1.97 1.16 -5.92
C ARG A 148 -0.87 0.22 -5.48
N ILE A 149 -0.73 -0.94 -6.12
CA ILE A 149 0.37 -1.86 -5.92
C ILE A 149 1.30 -1.80 -7.10
N LYS A 150 2.57 -1.86 -6.82
CA LYS A 150 3.62 -2.02 -7.83
C LYS A 150 4.46 -3.25 -7.51
N LEU A 151 4.82 -3.99 -8.55
CA LEU A 151 5.85 -5.00 -8.49
C LEU A 151 7.11 -4.40 -9.12
N THR A 152 8.22 -4.51 -8.42
CA THR A 152 9.53 -3.98 -8.86
C THR A 152 10.62 -5.02 -8.69
N LEU A 153 11.70 -4.87 -9.46
CA LEU A 153 12.88 -5.73 -9.39
C LEU A 153 14.08 -4.92 -8.89
N SER A 154 14.85 -5.52 -8.00
CA SER A 154 16.06 -4.91 -7.45
C SER A 154 17.21 -5.91 -7.46
N ALA A 155 18.34 -5.54 -8.05
CA ALA A 155 19.55 -6.35 -8.08
C ALA A 155 20.19 -6.38 -6.68
N ASP A 156 20.41 -7.56 -6.11
CA ASP A 156 20.91 -7.71 -4.74
C ASP A 156 22.39 -7.29 -4.62
N GLN A 157 23.19 -7.55 -5.66
CA GLN A 157 24.58 -7.09 -5.75
C GLN A 157 24.71 -5.67 -6.34
N GLY A 158 23.57 -4.99 -6.52
CA GLY A 158 23.49 -3.70 -7.21
C GLY A 158 23.61 -3.82 -8.72
N VAL A 159 23.51 -2.68 -9.38
CA VAL A 159 23.58 -2.56 -10.83
C VAL A 159 24.98 -2.17 -11.29
N VAL A 160 25.32 -2.51 -12.54
CA VAL A 160 26.65 -2.21 -13.13
C VAL A 160 26.83 -0.71 -13.30
N ASP A 161 25.80 0.00 -13.73
CA ASP A 161 25.78 1.45 -13.90
C ASP A 161 24.53 2.02 -13.25
N SER A 162 24.71 2.88 -12.25
CA SER A 162 23.59 3.52 -11.55
C SER A 162 22.85 4.57 -12.39
N SER A 163 23.45 5.09 -13.44
CA SER A 163 22.82 6.01 -14.39
C SER A 163 21.99 5.28 -15.46
N ASP A 164 22.32 4.00 -15.71
CA ASP A 164 21.57 3.10 -16.60
C ASP A 164 21.38 1.74 -15.92
N PRO A 165 20.42 1.59 -14.97
CA PRO A 165 20.34 0.46 -14.05
C PRO A 165 19.72 -0.80 -14.68
N LEU A 166 20.14 -1.14 -15.90
CA LEU A 166 19.57 -2.25 -16.69
C LEU A 166 20.28 -3.58 -16.49
N ILE A 167 21.47 -3.59 -15.87
CA ILE A 167 22.28 -4.80 -15.73
C ILE A 167 22.58 -5.03 -14.25
N ALA A 168 22.08 -6.16 -13.71
CA ALA A 168 22.44 -6.63 -12.38
C ALA A 168 23.85 -7.20 -12.37
N LYS A 169 24.60 -6.89 -11.32
CA LYS A 169 25.91 -7.51 -11.07
C LYS A 169 25.74 -8.98 -10.68
N MET A 170 26.71 -9.78 -11.06
CA MET A 170 26.85 -11.16 -10.62
C MET A 170 27.55 -11.24 -9.26
N ILE A 171 27.42 -12.39 -8.61
CA ILE A 171 28.17 -12.72 -7.42
C ILE A 171 29.62 -13.04 -7.86
N ASP A 172 30.59 -12.41 -7.21
CA ASP A 172 32.03 -12.62 -7.39
C ASP A 172 32.55 -12.44 -8.85
N ARG A 173 31.83 -11.67 -9.68
CA ARG A 173 32.24 -11.38 -11.07
C ARG A 173 31.83 -9.98 -11.50
N ASP A 174 32.75 -9.32 -12.21
CA ASP A 174 32.49 -7.98 -12.76
C ASP A 174 32.41 -7.98 -14.30
N ASP A 175 32.78 -9.05 -14.98
CA ASP A 175 32.84 -9.17 -16.45
C ASP A 175 31.51 -9.64 -17.07
N ALA A 176 30.58 -10.10 -16.26
CA ALA A 176 29.25 -10.55 -16.67
C ALA A 176 28.15 -9.97 -15.77
N GLY A 177 26.96 -9.94 -16.28
CA GLY A 177 25.76 -9.46 -15.57
C GLY A 177 24.49 -10.15 -16.08
N ILE A 178 23.38 -9.85 -15.42
CA ILE A 178 22.03 -10.27 -15.85
C ILE A 178 21.26 -9.04 -16.33
N ARG A 179 20.58 -9.19 -17.43
CA ARG A 179 19.61 -8.24 -17.96
C ARG A 179 18.22 -8.85 -17.99
N ILE A 180 17.25 -8.08 -17.57
CA ILE A 180 15.85 -8.51 -17.54
C ILE A 180 15.04 -7.65 -18.52
N PHE A 181 14.10 -8.30 -19.16
CA PHE A 181 13.20 -7.70 -20.12
C PHE A 181 11.75 -8.04 -19.74
N THR A 182 10.81 -7.21 -20.18
CA THR A 182 9.38 -7.55 -20.16
C THR A 182 9.10 -8.67 -21.18
N ASP A 183 7.90 -9.22 -21.15
CA ASP A 183 7.39 -10.17 -22.17
C ASP A 183 7.49 -9.59 -23.58
N ASN A 184 7.35 -8.28 -23.74
CA ASN A 184 7.45 -7.53 -25.00
C ASN A 184 8.90 -7.11 -25.34
N ASN A 185 9.90 -7.69 -24.65
CA ASN A 185 11.32 -7.41 -24.83
C ASN A 185 11.76 -5.95 -24.53
N GLN A 186 11.00 -5.23 -23.72
CA GLN A 186 11.42 -3.92 -23.22
C GLN A 186 12.38 -4.09 -22.04
N ASN A 187 13.32 -3.16 -21.91
CA ASN A 187 14.29 -3.19 -20.81
C ASN A 187 13.60 -2.90 -19.46
N VAL A 188 14.05 -3.58 -18.43
CA VAL A 188 13.61 -3.40 -17.06
C VAL A 188 14.74 -2.84 -16.22
N ALA A 189 14.51 -1.73 -15.52
CA ALA A 189 15.46 -1.20 -14.56
C ALA A 189 15.47 -2.08 -13.29
N LEU A 190 16.68 -2.38 -12.80
CA LEU A 190 16.90 -3.32 -11.70
C LEU A 190 17.33 -2.61 -10.39
N ASP A 191 16.93 -1.37 -10.26
CA ASP A 191 17.11 -0.53 -9.08
C ASP A 191 15.79 -0.28 -8.30
N GLY A 192 14.70 -0.95 -8.70
CA GLY A 192 13.38 -0.77 -8.12
C GLY A 192 12.56 0.38 -8.73
N SER A 193 13.10 1.10 -9.73
CA SER A 193 12.40 2.22 -10.35
C SER A 193 11.34 1.80 -11.37
N TYR A 194 11.54 0.66 -12.05
CA TYR A 194 10.57 0.12 -13.00
C TYR A 194 9.42 -0.58 -12.27
N ALA A 195 8.20 -0.11 -12.47
CA ALA A 195 7.01 -0.69 -11.88
C ALA A 195 6.21 -1.49 -12.93
N PHE A 196 6.07 -2.78 -12.70
CA PHE A 196 5.21 -3.62 -13.52
C PHE A 196 3.74 -3.32 -13.22
N PRO A 197 2.88 -3.27 -14.26
CA PRO A 197 1.45 -3.25 -14.07
C PRO A 197 0.99 -4.57 -13.44
N ILE A 198 0.16 -4.48 -12.42
CA ILE A 198 -0.40 -5.64 -11.74
C ILE A 198 -1.86 -5.79 -12.10
N THR A 199 -2.26 -7.00 -12.45
CA THR A 199 -3.64 -7.40 -12.67
C THR A 199 -3.92 -8.64 -11.83
N MET A 200 -5.05 -8.66 -11.14
CA MET A 200 -5.48 -9.79 -10.33
C MET A 200 -6.85 -10.29 -10.75
N ASP A 201 -7.04 -11.58 -10.62
CA ASP A 201 -8.36 -12.20 -10.76
C ASP A 201 -9.24 -11.93 -9.53
N LYS A 202 -10.45 -12.48 -9.53
CA LYS A 202 -11.41 -12.34 -8.41
C LYS A 202 -10.94 -13.02 -7.12
N GLN A 203 -9.98 -13.91 -7.21
CA GLN A 203 -9.38 -14.66 -6.11
C GLN A 203 -8.11 -14.00 -5.58
N GLY A 204 -7.66 -12.90 -6.18
CA GLY A 204 -6.44 -12.18 -5.78
C GLY A 204 -5.15 -12.74 -6.41
N ASN A 205 -5.25 -13.64 -7.38
CA ASN A 205 -4.09 -14.20 -8.06
C ASN A 205 -3.73 -13.39 -9.31
N GLY A 206 -2.44 -13.34 -9.60
CA GLY A 206 -1.93 -12.75 -10.82
C GLY A 206 -0.51 -13.22 -11.12
N SER A 207 -0.01 -12.84 -12.27
CA SER A 207 1.38 -13.06 -12.64
C SER A 207 1.95 -11.97 -13.52
N VAL A 208 3.28 -11.85 -13.49
CA VAL A 208 4.08 -11.01 -14.38
C VAL A 208 5.07 -11.89 -15.10
N GLN A 209 5.05 -11.85 -16.43
CA GLN A 209 6.03 -12.55 -17.25
C GLN A 209 7.20 -11.63 -17.58
N ILE A 210 8.40 -12.13 -17.35
CA ILE A 210 9.65 -11.47 -17.69
C ILE A 210 10.57 -12.43 -18.42
N LYS A 211 11.63 -11.89 -19.03
CA LYS A 211 12.66 -12.67 -19.69
C LYS A 211 14.02 -12.27 -19.17
N ALA A 212 14.91 -13.22 -19.03
CA ALA A 212 16.27 -12.98 -18.56
C ALA A 212 17.32 -13.42 -19.58
N SER A 213 18.43 -12.70 -19.59
CA SER A 213 19.61 -13.05 -20.36
C SER A 213 20.88 -12.67 -19.60
N PRO A 214 21.92 -13.48 -19.65
CA PRO A 214 23.26 -13.05 -19.28
C PRO A 214 23.78 -12.07 -20.33
N VAL A 215 24.63 -11.15 -19.91
CA VAL A 215 25.26 -10.15 -20.78
C VAL A 215 26.71 -9.94 -20.35
N SER A 216 27.57 -9.49 -21.26
CA SER A 216 28.90 -8.97 -20.89
C SER A 216 28.73 -7.55 -20.32
N THR A 217 29.47 -7.25 -19.26
CA THR A 217 29.54 -5.89 -18.67
C THR A 217 30.67 -5.05 -19.26
N THR A 218 31.56 -5.69 -20.04
CA THR A 218 32.69 -5.09 -20.69
C THR A 218 32.62 -5.25 -22.21
N SER A 219 33.53 -4.62 -22.95
CA SER A 219 33.68 -4.82 -24.40
C SER A 219 34.32 -6.18 -24.77
N GLU A 220 34.88 -6.87 -23.78
CA GLU A 220 35.50 -8.16 -23.96
C GLU A 220 34.51 -9.29 -23.63
N SER A 221 34.77 -10.49 -24.15
CA SER A 221 34.00 -11.67 -23.78
C SER A 221 34.30 -12.07 -22.33
N PRO A 222 33.29 -12.40 -21.53
CA PRO A 222 33.48 -12.84 -20.16
C PRO A 222 34.40 -14.07 -20.07
N ALA A 223 35.20 -14.14 -19.02
CA ALA A 223 36.05 -15.32 -18.76
C ALA A 223 35.18 -16.57 -18.52
N PRO A 224 35.66 -17.77 -18.89
CA PRO A 224 34.96 -19.00 -18.55
C PRO A 224 34.80 -19.16 -17.05
N GLY A 225 33.66 -19.67 -16.61
CA GLY A 225 33.37 -19.91 -15.19
C GLY A 225 31.88 -19.88 -14.87
N LYS A 226 31.57 -20.23 -13.64
CA LYS A 226 30.18 -20.15 -13.11
C LYS A 226 29.72 -18.69 -13.07
N MET A 227 28.47 -18.47 -13.44
CA MET A 227 27.79 -17.19 -13.32
C MET A 227 26.56 -17.37 -12.41
N GLU A 228 26.45 -16.55 -11.40
CA GLU A 228 25.36 -16.58 -10.46
C GLU A 228 25.00 -15.14 -10.05
N GLY A 229 23.73 -14.82 -9.97
CA GLY A 229 23.27 -13.52 -9.56
C GLY A 229 21.85 -13.59 -9.05
N ASN A 230 21.50 -12.67 -8.15
CA ASN A 230 20.19 -12.61 -7.50
C ASN A 230 19.50 -11.29 -7.82
N VAL A 231 18.21 -11.37 -8.06
CA VAL A 231 17.33 -10.23 -8.23
C VAL A 231 16.12 -10.42 -7.32
N THR A 232 15.92 -9.49 -6.42
CA THR A 232 14.79 -9.50 -5.50
C THR A 232 13.55 -8.88 -6.16
N VAL A 233 12.45 -9.61 -6.06
CA VAL A 233 11.12 -9.15 -6.45
C VAL A 233 10.47 -8.49 -5.22
N LYS A 234 9.99 -7.26 -5.35
CA LYS A 234 9.28 -6.53 -4.30
C LYS A 234 7.89 -6.13 -4.76
N MET A 235 6.95 -6.23 -3.85
CA MET A 235 5.59 -5.75 -4.05
C MET A 235 5.28 -4.72 -2.97
N ASP A 236 5.03 -3.49 -3.40
CA ASP A 236 4.81 -2.36 -2.51
C ASP A 236 3.53 -1.61 -2.85
N LEU A 237 2.97 -0.93 -1.86
CA LEU A 237 1.92 0.07 -2.07
C LEU A 237 2.50 1.34 -2.71
N ARG A 238 1.74 1.91 -3.64
CA ARG A 238 2.06 3.17 -4.32
C ARG A 238 1.58 4.37 -3.53
#